data_0546f844b714eeda5aa6ad33b21bd712
#
_entry.id   0546f844b714eeda5aa6ad33b21bd712
#
_cell.length_a   1.000
_cell.length_b   1.000
_cell.length_c   1.000
_cell.angle_alpha   90.00
_cell.angle_beta   90.00
_cell.angle_gamma   90.00
#
_symmetry.space_group_name_H-M   'P 1'
#
loop_
_entity.id
_entity.type
_entity.pdbx_description
1 polymer ?
#
loop_
_entity_poly.entity_id
_entity_poly.type
_entity_poly.pdbx_seq_one_letter_code
_entity_poly.pdbx_strand_id
1 'polypeptide(L)'
;MNDGTENIMDLEQQNSNVPTTELETVTIRFAGDSGDGMQLTGNQFTQSSVMIGNDVITFPDYPAEIRAPAGTLAGVSGFELSFSKHDIHATGDRISVLIAMNPAALKMNLGDLEKGGILIVNSDSFSKNDLRKAEYDGNPLESEEIQNYRLVQIPITNLTLKAVEESGLSHREGGRCKNFFALGVVQWLFDRPIDNTRDWIQQKFKKREEIVKANMMALQAGYNYGITTELFHERYHVAPASLPPGEYRQITGNQALSLGCIAASVQSGKPILYASYPITPASDILHELAQHKNFGVKTMQSEDEIAAVSACIGAAYGGYLGVTGTSGPGLDLKGEALGYAVMVELPMVVLNIQRGGPSTGLPTKTEQTDLLAAIHGRHGEAPIPVLAPSTPGDCFYVALEAFRIALKYMTPVILLSDGALANGAEPWMLPDFEALPELEKEFRTESQNYTPYVRDLNTLARDWAVPGTPGLEHRIGGLEKDQYTGDVSYDPVNHEAMVLIRDAKIRRIAKDLPPLKIIGPEKNQLLVLCWGSAFGAALSAVESLQQKGKQVSLLHLQCLYPVSYTHLRAHETKKH
;
A
#
# COMPACT_ATOMS: atom_id res chain seq x y z
N MET A 1 -27.42 -28.51 30.88
CA MET A 1 -26.91 -27.16 30.57
C MET A 1 -25.73 -26.76 31.48
N ASN A 2 -24.98 -27.70 32.02
CA ASN A 2 -23.85 -27.42 32.93
C ASN A 2 -22.46 -27.87 32.41
N ASP A 3 -22.40 -28.45 31.20
CA ASP A 3 -21.15 -29.06 30.71
C ASP A 3 -20.21 -28.11 29.93
N GLY A 4 -20.74 -26.96 29.51
CA GLY A 4 -19.92 -26.00 28.74
C GLY A 4 -19.18 -24.95 29.56
N THR A 5 -19.68 -24.64 30.77
CA THR A 5 -19.07 -23.61 31.65
C THR A 5 -17.91 -24.15 32.49
N GLU A 6 -17.94 -25.41 32.89
CA GLU A 6 -16.81 -26.06 33.57
C GLU A 6 -15.60 -26.22 32.64
N ASN A 7 -15.83 -26.53 31.37
CA ASN A 7 -14.75 -26.68 30.37
C ASN A 7 -14.05 -25.37 30.04
N ILE A 8 -14.73 -24.23 30.10
CA ILE A 8 -14.16 -22.89 29.83
C ILE A 8 -13.31 -22.44 31.04
N MET A 9 -13.77 -22.64 32.27
CA MET A 9 -13.02 -22.30 33.48
C MET A 9 -11.73 -23.13 33.62
N ASP A 10 -11.76 -24.41 33.26
CA ASP A 10 -10.57 -25.26 33.26
C ASP A 10 -9.55 -24.82 32.18
N LEU A 11 -10.00 -24.38 31.02
CA LEU A 11 -9.12 -23.87 29.95
C LEU A 11 -8.52 -22.50 30.33
N GLU A 12 -9.26 -21.64 31.00
CA GLU A 12 -8.73 -20.35 31.49
C GLU A 12 -7.69 -20.56 32.63
N GLN A 13 -7.88 -21.54 33.50
CA GLN A 13 -6.89 -21.91 34.52
C GLN A 13 -5.63 -22.54 33.92
N GLN A 14 -5.75 -23.36 32.89
CA GLN A 14 -4.59 -23.90 32.17
C GLN A 14 -3.80 -22.81 31.44
N ASN A 15 -4.48 -21.83 30.87
CA ASN A 15 -3.87 -20.67 30.21
C ASN A 15 -3.03 -19.82 31.19
N SER A 16 -3.42 -19.75 32.47
CA SER A 16 -2.70 -19.00 33.51
C SER A 16 -1.39 -19.66 33.97
N ASN A 17 -1.14 -20.93 33.62
CA ASN A 17 0.04 -21.66 34.06
C ASN A 17 1.22 -21.61 33.06
N VAL A 18 1.02 -21.11 31.82
CA VAL A 18 2.10 -20.97 30.84
C VAL A 18 2.80 -19.62 31.07
N PRO A 19 4.12 -19.59 31.30
CA PRO A 19 4.84 -18.34 31.50
C PRO A 19 4.75 -17.45 30.26
N THR A 20 4.59 -16.16 30.47
CA THR A 20 4.56 -15.16 29.41
C THR A 20 5.84 -14.35 29.40
N THR A 21 6.54 -14.31 28.28
CA THR A 21 7.75 -13.54 28.07
C THR A 21 7.43 -12.24 27.35
N GLU A 22 7.85 -11.11 27.93
CA GLU A 22 7.71 -9.79 27.31
C GLU A 22 8.76 -9.61 26.20
N LEU A 23 8.29 -9.20 25.01
CA LEU A 23 9.14 -8.89 23.87
C LEU A 23 8.95 -7.43 23.44
N GLU A 24 9.98 -6.84 22.86
CA GLU A 24 9.90 -5.45 22.35
C GLU A 24 9.32 -5.40 20.94
N THR A 25 9.80 -6.28 20.07
CA THR A 25 9.41 -6.38 18.67
C THR A 25 9.41 -7.84 18.24
N VAL A 26 8.47 -8.22 17.39
CA VAL A 26 8.39 -9.55 16.80
C VAL A 26 8.09 -9.41 15.31
N THR A 27 8.79 -10.19 14.50
CA THR A 27 8.51 -10.32 13.06
C THR A 27 8.04 -11.74 12.76
N ILE A 28 6.83 -11.87 12.24
CA ILE A 28 6.21 -13.15 11.87
C ILE A 28 6.05 -13.22 10.36
N ARG A 29 6.35 -14.38 9.77
CA ARG A 29 6.03 -14.66 8.37
C ARG A 29 5.13 -15.88 8.26
N PHE A 30 3.95 -15.70 7.66
CA PHE A 30 3.04 -16.77 7.24
C PHE A 30 3.36 -17.11 5.79
N ALA A 31 3.69 -18.37 5.50
CA ALA A 31 4.07 -18.81 4.16
C ALA A 31 3.35 -20.12 3.78
N GLY A 32 2.85 -20.15 2.54
CA GLY A 32 2.11 -21.29 1.99
C GLY A 32 1.84 -21.11 0.50
N ASP A 33 1.01 -21.95 -0.09
CA ASP A 33 0.56 -21.73 -1.46
C ASP A 33 -0.41 -20.53 -1.54
N SER A 34 -0.54 -19.92 -2.72
CA SER A 34 -1.43 -18.78 -2.94
C SER A 34 -2.90 -19.08 -2.58
N GLY A 35 -3.30 -20.35 -2.58
CA GLY A 35 -4.64 -20.82 -2.17
C GLY A 35 -4.79 -21.12 -0.68
N ASP A 36 -3.73 -21.08 0.10
CA ASP A 36 -3.74 -21.42 1.53
C ASP A 36 -4.24 -20.29 2.43
N GLY A 37 -4.48 -19.09 1.88
CA GLY A 37 -5.05 -17.97 2.61
C GLY A 37 -4.05 -17.22 3.50
N MET A 38 -2.75 -17.27 3.21
CA MET A 38 -1.70 -16.63 4.02
C MET A 38 -1.86 -15.11 4.11
N GLN A 39 -2.26 -14.46 3.03
CA GLN A 39 -2.55 -13.03 3.01
C GLN A 39 -3.70 -12.66 3.98
N LEU A 40 -4.75 -13.48 4.01
CA LEU A 40 -5.88 -13.29 4.90
C LEU A 40 -5.47 -13.50 6.37
N THR A 41 -4.71 -14.55 6.65
CA THR A 41 -4.19 -14.86 8.00
C THR A 41 -3.35 -13.72 8.54
N GLY A 42 -2.39 -13.25 7.74
CA GLY A 42 -1.52 -12.14 8.10
C GLY A 42 -2.30 -10.85 8.34
N ASN A 43 -3.24 -10.49 7.46
CA ASN A 43 -4.08 -9.30 7.63
C ASN A 43 -4.93 -9.36 8.91
N GLN A 44 -5.49 -10.53 9.27
CA GLN A 44 -6.28 -10.68 10.50
C GLN A 44 -5.40 -10.56 11.75
N PHE A 45 -4.19 -11.12 11.71
CA PHE A 45 -3.24 -10.96 12.81
C PHE A 45 -2.77 -9.50 12.94
N THR A 46 -2.54 -8.81 11.82
CA THR A 46 -2.21 -7.37 11.78
C THR A 46 -3.31 -6.55 12.43
N GLN A 47 -4.58 -6.78 12.05
CA GLN A 47 -5.71 -6.08 12.64
C GLN A 47 -5.80 -6.29 14.15
N SER A 48 -5.62 -7.51 14.64
CA SER A 48 -5.58 -7.80 16.08
C SER A 48 -4.45 -7.05 16.79
N SER A 49 -3.28 -6.92 16.16
CA SER A 49 -2.13 -6.21 16.73
C SER A 49 -2.35 -4.70 16.78
N VAL A 50 -2.93 -4.09 15.74
CA VAL A 50 -3.31 -2.66 15.74
C VAL A 50 -4.36 -2.37 16.82
N MET A 51 -5.36 -3.25 16.99
CA MET A 51 -6.44 -3.04 17.96
C MET A 51 -5.97 -3.07 19.41
N ILE A 52 -4.91 -3.80 19.73
CA ILE A 52 -4.30 -3.76 21.07
C ILE A 52 -3.27 -2.63 21.22
N GLY A 53 -3.07 -1.83 20.18
CA GLY A 53 -2.24 -0.64 20.21
C GLY A 53 -0.77 -0.84 19.86
N ASN A 54 -0.37 -1.97 19.25
CA ASN A 54 0.99 -2.09 18.74
C ASN A 54 1.20 -1.20 17.52
N ASP A 55 2.42 -0.71 17.33
CA ASP A 55 2.85 -0.27 16.01
C ASP A 55 3.12 -1.49 15.13
N VAL A 56 2.71 -1.42 13.87
CA VAL A 56 2.84 -2.53 12.94
C VAL A 56 3.29 -2.07 11.56
N ILE A 57 4.07 -2.90 10.89
CA ILE A 57 4.37 -2.76 9.47
C ILE A 57 4.24 -4.12 8.79
N THR A 58 3.67 -4.14 7.58
CA THR A 58 3.46 -5.40 6.86
C THR A 58 4.15 -5.40 5.50
N PHE A 59 4.52 -6.59 5.06
CA PHE A 59 5.09 -6.83 3.75
C PHE A 59 4.45 -8.09 3.12
N PRO A 60 3.34 -7.95 2.39
CA PRO A 60 2.74 -9.04 1.63
C PRO A 60 3.63 -9.45 0.47
N ASP A 61 3.99 -10.72 0.37
CA ASP A 61 4.72 -11.30 -0.75
C ASP A 61 3.79 -12.22 -1.55
N TYR A 62 3.58 -11.86 -2.81
CA TYR A 62 2.73 -12.63 -3.72
C TYR A 62 3.58 -13.54 -4.61
N PRO A 63 3.03 -14.70 -5.03
CA PRO A 63 3.76 -15.63 -5.86
C PRO A 63 4.23 -14.98 -7.18
N ALA A 64 5.39 -15.42 -7.66
CA ALA A 64 5.95 -14.95 -8.92
C ALA A 64 5.03 -15.30 -10.12
N GLU A 65 4.35 -16.44 -10.05
CA GLU A 65 3.38 -16.90 -11.05
C GLU A 65 1.98 -17.02 -10.44
N ILE A 66 1.01 -16.30 -10.99
CA ILE A 66 -0.38 -16.27 -10.51
C ILE A 66 -1.06 -17.66 -10.57
N ARG A 67 -0.59 -18.57 -11.42
CA ARG A 67 -1.15 -19.92 -11.62
C ARG A 67 -0.13 -21.04 -11.48
N ALA A 68 0.90 -20.83 -10.69
CA ALA A 68 1.85 -21.89 -10.39
C ALA A 68 1.14 -23.10 -9.76
N PRO A 69 1.58 -24.34 -10.07
CA PRO A 69 1.04 -25.53 -9.43
C PRO A 69 1.28 -25.51 -7.92
N ALA A 70 0.27 -25.96 -7.15
CA ALA A 70 0.34 -26.01 -5.69
C ALA A 70 1.50 -26.90 -5.21
N GLY A 71 2.24 -26.42 -4.22
CA GLY A 71 3.41 -27.08 -3.62
C GLY A 71 4.72 -26.88 -4.38
N THR A 72 4.75 -26.02 -5.41
CA THR A 72 5.98 -25.62 -6.12
C THR A 72 6.55 -24.30 -5.59
N LEU A 73 7.85 -24.07 -5.78
CA LEU A 73 8.53 -22.87 -5.28
C LEU A 73 7.92 -21.59 -5.87
N ALA A 74 7.58 -21.60 -7.16
CA ALA A 74 6.98 -20.45 -7.85
C ALA A 74 5.59 -20.06 -7.33
N GLY A 75 4.87 -20.99 -6.66
CA GLY A 75 3.52 -20.78 -6.12
C GLY A 75 3.47 -20.30 -4.68
N VAL A 76 4.61 -20.12 -4.03
CA VAL A 76 4.67 -19.68 -2.62
C VAL A 76 4.20 -18.24 -2.49
N SER A 77 3.27 -18.04 -1.57
CA SER A 77 2.81 -16.75 -1.09
C SER A 77 3.25 -16.56 0.35
N GLY A 78 3.72 -15.37 0.69
CA GLY A 78 4.14 -14.99 2.02
C GLY A 78 3.40 -13.76 2.52
N PHE A 79 3.24 -13.65 3.82
CA PHE A 79 2.81 -12.43 4.48
C PHE A 79 3.67 -12.21 5.71
N GLU A 80 4.47 -11.18 5.66
CA GLU A 80 5.30 -10.77 6.78
C GLU A 80 4.67 -9.60 7.50
N LEU A 81 4.74 -9.63 8.81
CA LEU A 81 4.40 -8.49 9.64
C LEU A 81 5.37 -8.38 10.82
N SER A 82 5.75 -7.16 11.12
CA SER A 82 6.42 -6.80 12.36
C SER A 82 5.45 -6.02 13.24
N PHE A 83 5.44 -6.32 14.52
CA PHE A 83 4.67 -5.56 15.52
C PHE A 83 5.54 -5.28 16.74
N SER A 84 5.37 -4.09 17.33
CA SER A 84 6.30 -3.56 18.32
C SER A 84 5.61 -2.66 19.35
N LYS A 85 6.24 -2.53 20.52
CA LYS A 85 5.93 -1.50 21.51
C LYS A 85 6.60 -0.15 21.21
N HIS A 86 7.44 -0.08 20.18
CA HIS A 86 8.13 1.12 19.70
C HIS A 86 7.75 1.40 18.26
N ASP A 87 7.99 2.62 17.81
CA ASP A 87 7.83 2.98 16.40
C ASP A 87 8.77 2.14 15.53
N ILE A 88 8.22 1.50 14.50
CA ILE A 88 8.96 0.71 13.52
C ILE A 88 8.74 1.28 12.12
N HIS A 89 9.83 1.38 11.36
CA HIS A 89 9.82 2.03 10.05
C HIS A 89 10.10 1.08 8.89
N ALA A 90 10.58 -0.14 9.20
CA ALA A 90 10.88 -1.19 8.24
C ALA A 90 10.69 -2.57 8.87
N THR A 91 10.40 -3.59 8.07
CA THR A 91 10.18 -4.97 8.53
C THR A 91 11.45 -5.65 9.08
N GLY A 92 12.64 -5.12 8.77
CA GLY A 92 13.92 -5.71 9.16
C GLY A 92 14.42 -6.78 8.20
N ASP A 93 15.59 -7.40 8.54
CA ASP A 93 16.28 -8.36 7.67
C ASP A 93 16.00 -9.81 8.07
N ARG A 94 15.44 -10.05 9.24
CA ARG A 94 15.21 -11.38 9.81
C ARG A 94 13.83 -11.49 10.40
N ILE A 95 13.28 -12.70 10.36
CA ILE A 95 12.00 -13.03 10.99
C ILE A 95 12.24 -13.85 12.26
N SER A 96 11.46 -13.59 13.30
CA SER A 96 11.53 -14.30 14.57
C SER A 96 10.70 -15.58 14.55
N VAL A 97 9.65 -15.61 13.71
CA VAL A 97 8.71 -16.74 13.59
C VAL A 97 8.37 -16.99 12.12
N LEU A 98 8.48 -18.25 11.72
CA LEU A 98 8.04 -18.72 10.41
C LEU A 98 6.93 -19.76 10.57
N ILE A 99 5.79 -19.51 9.95
CA ILE A 99 4.71 -20.49 9.80
C ILE A 99 4.76 -21.01 8.36
N ALA A 100 5.22 -22.26 8.16
CA ALA A 100 5.35 -22.87 6.84
C ALA A 100 4.28 -23.96 6.64
N MET A 101 3.33 -23.70 5.75
CA MET A 101 2.19 -24.57 5.49
C MET A 101 2.55 -25.79 4.62
N ASN A 102 3.70 -25.77 3.94
CA ASN A 102 4.20 -26.86 3.09
C ASN A 102 5.73 -26.76 2.89
N PRO A 103 6.37 -27.80 2.30
CA PRO A 103 7.83 -27.81 2.09
C PRO A 103 8.35 -26.67 1.19
N ALA A 104 7.59 -26.27 0.16
CA ALA A 104 7.99 -25.18 -0.72
C ALA A 104 8.06 -23.84 0.04
N ALA A 105 7.07 -23.57 0.89
CA ALA A 105 7.06 -22.41 1.78
C ALA A 105 8.25 -22.43 2.76
N LEU A 106 8.58 -23.60 3.31
CA LEU A 106 9.76 -23.76 4.16
C LEU A 106 11.05 -23.44 3.40
N LYS A 107 11.23 -24.02 2.20
CA LYS A 107 12.45 -23.84 1.39
C LYS A 107 12.71 -22.39 1.02
N MET A 108 11.65 -21.67 0.65
CA MET A 108 11.76 -20.29 0.21
C MET A 108 12.03 -19.30 1.36
N ASN A 109 11.70 -19.65 2.62
CA ASN A 109 11.69 -18.68 3.72
C ASN A 109 12.62 -19.05 4.89
N LEU A 110 13.13 -20.27 4.96
CA LEU A 110 13.95 -20.72 6.10
C LEU A 110 15.22 -19.89 6.30
N GLY A 111 15.83 -19.45 5.19
CA GLY A 111 17.05 -18.63 5.21
C GLY A 111 16.89 -17.28 5.91
N ASP A 112 15.64 -16.76 6.00
CA ASP A 112 15.34 -15.48 6.64
C ASP A 112 15.03 -15.64 8.14
N LEU A 113 14.77 -16.87 8.62
CA LEU A 113 14.50 -17.12 10.03
C LEU A 113 15.77 -16.95 10.86
N GLU A 114 15.69 -16.20 11.93
CA GLU A 114 16.80 -16.03 12.86
C GLU A 114 17.15 -17.31 13.62
N LYS A 115 18.41 -17.51 13.97
CA LYS A 115 18.82 -18.65 14.78
C LYS A 115 18.14 -18.60 16.15
N GLY A 116 17.57 -19.73 16.56
CA GLY A 116 16.74 -19.82 17.77
C GLY A 116 15.30 -19.38 17.58
N GLY A 117 14.93 -18.88 16.39
CA GLY A 117 13.57 -18.50 16.02
C GLY A 117 12.60 -19.68 16.02
N ILE A 118 11.31 -19.39 16.03
CA ILE A 118 10.25 -20.40 16.09
C ILE A 118 9.85 -20.79 14.66
N LEU A 119 9.93 -22.08 14.37
CA LEU A 119 9.49 -22.67 13.11
C LEU A 119 8.26 -23.55 13.35
N ILE A 120 7.08 -23.07 12.94
CA ILE A 120 5.82 -23.84 12.99
C ILE A 120 5.57 -24.43 11.60
N VAL A 121 5.39 -25.74 11.50
CA VAL A 121 5.14 -26.41 10.23
C VAL A 121 3.85 -27.24 10.27
N ASN A 122 3.11 -27.24 9.17
CA ASN A 122 2.00 -28.17 8.96
C ASN A 122 2.55 -29.56 8.58
N SER A 123 2.75 -30.43 9.55
CA SER A 123 3.38 -31.74 9.36
C SER A 123 2.64 -32.65 8.38
N ASP A 124 1.33 -32.45 8.18
CA ASP A 124 0.53 -33.22 7.23
C ASP A 124 0.93 -33.00 5.76
N SER A 125 1.62 -31.92 5.46
CA SER A 125 2.00 -31.50 4.10
C SER A 125 3.42 -31.89 3.70
N PHE A 126 4.10 -32.76 4.46
CA PHE A 126 5.48 -33.18 4.20
C PHE A 126 5.56 -34.61 3.64
N SER A 127 4.62 -34.99 2.76
CA SER A 127 4.66 -36.27 2.07
C SER A 127 5.82 -36.33 1.05
N LYS A 128 6.24 -37.55 0.66
CA LYS A 128 7.28 -37.74 -0.37
C LYS A 128 6.97 -37.01 -1.68
N ASN A 129 5.68 -36.87 -2.03
CA ASN A 129 5.27 -36.16 -3.25
C ASN A 129 5.43 -34.65 -3.07
N ASP A 130 5.09 -34.09 -1.91
CA ASP A 130 5.20 -32.68 -1.63
C ASP A 130 6.66 -32.25 -1.51
N LEU A 131 7.51 -33.08 -0.88
CA LEU A 131 8.96 -32.87 -0.85
C LEU A 131 9.57 -32.83 -2.24
N ARG A 132 9.16 -33.76 -3.13
CA ARG A 132 9.63 -33.76 -4.52
C ARG A 132 9.21 -32.51 -5.30
N LYS A 133 7.95 -32.03 -5.11
CA LYS A 133 7.47 -30.80 -5.75
C LYS A 133 8.25 -29.57 -5.29
N ALA A 134 8.66 -29.57 -4.03
CA ALA A 134 9.49 -28.52 -3.43
C ALA A 134 10.99 -28.73 -3.70
N GLU A 135 11.35 -29.72 -4.54
CA GLU A 135 12.74 -30.01 -4.92
C GLU A 135 13.65 -30.35 -3.72
N TYR A 136 13.13 -31.12 -2.75
CA TYR A 136 13.91 -31.70 -1.67
C TYR A 136 14.26 -33.15 -1.97
N ASP A 137 15.52 -33.52 -1.75
CA ASP A 137 16.01 -34.90 -1.88
C ASP A 137 15.63 -35.77 -0.66
N GLY A 138 15.40 -35.15 0.49
CA GLY A 138 15.05 -35.82 1.76
C GLY A 138 14.12 -34.96 2.60
N ASN A 139 13.73 -35.46 3.78
CA ASN A 139 12.89 -34.70 4.69
C ASN A 139 13.70 -33.58 5.37
N PRO A 140 13.46 -32.28 5.05
CA PRO A 140 14.21 -31.18 5.64
C PRO A 140 14.02 -31.07 7.16
N LEU A 141 12.90 -31.58 7.71
CA LEU A 141 12.62 -31.52 9.14
C LEU A 141 13.56 -32.45 9.97
N GLU A 142 14.28 -33.36 9.32
CA GLU A 142 15.26 -34.25 9.93
C GLU A 142 16.71 -33.79 9.71
N SER A 143 16.90 -32.63 9.03
CA SER A 143 18.23 -32.10 8.72
C SER A 143 18.89 -31.44 9.93
N GLU A 144 20.23 -31.37 9.93
CA GLU A 144 21.00 -30.65 10.95
C GLU A 144 20.70 -29.16 10.99
N GLU A 145 20.32 -28.57 9.86
CA GLU A 145 19.97 -27.15 9.74
C GLU A 145 18.79 -26.77 10.63
N ILE A 146 17.77 -27.65 10.71
CA ILE A 146 16.56 -27.41 11.51
C ILE A 146 16.85 -27.37 13.02
N GLN A 147 17.93 -28.00 13.50
CA GLN A 147 18.33 -27.96 14.90
C GLN A 147 18.72 -26.53 15.38
N ASN A 148 18.95 -25.60 14.45
CA ASN A 148 19.19 -24.21 14.80
C ASN A 148 17.91 -23.45 15.19
N TYR A 149 16.73 -24.06 15.07
CA TYR A 149 15.42 -23.43 15.27
C TYR A 149 14.59 -24.19 16.29
N ARG A 150 13.61 -23.52 16.88
CA ARG A 150 12.59 -24.15 17.74
C ARG A 150 11.50 -24.74 16.85
N LEU A 151 11.68 -25.98 16.42
CA LEU A 151 10.75 -26.67 15.53
C LEU A 151 9.47 -27.09 16.27
N VAL A 152 8.32 -26.64 15.79
CA VAL A 152 6.98 -27.04 16.25
C VAL A 152 6.24 -27.69 15.09
N GLN A 153 6.03 -29.00 15.17
CA GLN A 153 5.32 -29.78 14.16
C GLN A 153 3.87 -29.96 14.57
N ILE A 154 2.94 -29.42 13.78
CA ILE A 154 1.50 -29.50 14.05
C ILE A 154 0.81 -30.15 12.84
N PRO A 155 0.00 -31.21 13.02
CA PRO A 155 -0.80 -31.78 11.93
C PRO A 155 -2.03 -30.91 11.66
N ILE A 156 -1.78 -29.67 11.18
CA ILE A 156 -2.78 -28.58 11.04
C ILE A 156 -3.96 -29.01 10.19
N THR A 157 -3.72 -29.69 9.07
CA THR A 157 -4.78 -30.11 8.15
C THR A 157 -5.71 -31.12 8.79
N ASN A 158 -5.16 -32.16 9.41
CA ASN A 158 -5.95 -33.20 10.07
C ASN A 158 -6.74 -32.67 11.27
N LEU A 159 -6.12 -31.82 12.09
CA LEU A 159 -6.78 -31.19 13.23
C LEU A 159 -7.90 -30.25 12.77
N THR A 160 -7.67 -29.49 11.71
CA THR A 160 -8.71 -28.63 11.11
C THR A 160 -9.91 -29.46 10.63
N LEU A 161 -9.65 -30.53 9.85
CA LEU A 161 -10.71 -31.36 9.32
C LEU A 161 -11.59 -31.99 10.42
N LYS A 162 -10.95 -32.47 11.50
CA LYS A 162 -11.68 -32.98 12.68
C LYS A 162 -12.48 -31.88 13.35
N ALA A 163 -11.89 -30.69 13.53
CA ALA A 163 -12.59 -29.58 14.18
C ALA A 163 -13.84 -29.11 13.42
N VAL A 164 -13.81 -29.16 12.07
CA VAL A 164 -14.93 -28.66 11.22
C VAL A 164 -15.86 -29.76 10.74
N GLU A 165 -15.75 -31.00 11.20
CA GLU A 165 -16.54 -32.15 10.76
C GLU A 165 -18.05 -31.89 10.85
N GLU A 166 -18.49 -31.24 11.91
CA GLU A 166 -19.92 -30.90 12.15
C GLU A 166 -20.37 -29.62 11.44
N SER A 167 -19.56 -28.99 10.60
CA SER A 167 -19.91 -27.74 9.91
C SER A 167 -20.83 -27.94 8.71
N GLY A 168 -20.92 -29.19 8.18
CA GLY A 168 -21.65 -29.51 6.96
C GLY A 168 -20.87 -29.26 5.66
N LEU A 169 -19.60 -28.82 5.74
CA LEU A 169 -18.74 -28.64 4.57
C LEU A 169 -18.21 -29.98 4.05
N SER A 170 -17.94 -30.05 2.76
CA SER A 170 -17.17 -31.17 2.18
C SER A 170 -15.75 -31.19 2.73
N HIS A 171 -15.11 -32.35 2.73
CA HIS A 171 -13.71 -32.53 3.15
C HIS A 171 -12.74 -31.53 2.47
N ARG A 172 -12.96 -31.26 1.16
CA ARG A 172 -12.17 -30.30 0.39
C ARG A 172 -12.38 -28.87 0.87
N GLU A 173 -13.61 -28.48 1.18
CA GLU A 173 -13.93 -27.13 1.67
C GLU A 173 -13.46 -26.96 3.12
N GLY A 174 -13.66 -27.96 3.98
CA GLY A 174 -13.16 -27.97 5.36
C GLY A 174 -11.65 -27.81 5.44
N GLY A 175 -10.89 -28.47 4.54
CA GLY A 175 -9.45 -28.33 4.46
C GLY A 175 -8.96 -26.90 4.12
N ARG A 176 -9.81 -26.04 3.57
CA ARG A 176 -9.49 -24.63 3.34
C ARG A 176 -9.50 -23.78 4.61
N CYS A 177 -10.12 -24.27 5.69
CA CYS A 177 -10.16 -23.55 6.96
C CYS A 177 -8.86 -23.68 7.77
N LYS A 178 -7.85 -24.41 7.28
CA LYS A 178 -6.56 -24.65 7.98
C LYS A 178 -5.79 -23.35 8.29
N ASN A 179 -6.00 -22.30 7.50
CA ASN A 179 -5.42 -20.98 7.76
C ASN A 179 -5.97 -20.36 9.05
N PHE A 180 -7.26 -20.53 9.36
CA PHE A 180 -7.83 -20.05 10.63
C PHE A 180 -7.37 -20.88 11.82
N PHE A 181 -7.12 -22.17 11.64
CA PHE A 181 -6.50 -22.98 12.69
C PHE A 181 -5.09 -22.46 13.01
N ALA A 182 -4.26 -22.26 11.97
CA ALA A 182 -2.92 -21.69 12.14
C ALA A 182 -2.96 -20.29 12.79
N LEU A 183 -3.92 -19.45 12.38
CA LEU A 183 -4.15 -18.13 12.98
C LEU A 183 -4.48 -18.25 14.48
N GLY A 184 -5.37 -19.17 14.85
CA GLY A 184 -5.73 -19.40 16.26
C GLY A 184 -4.54 -19.78 17.12
N VAL A 185 -3.67 -20.69 16.63
CA VAL A 185 -2.43 -21.06 17.33
C VAL A 185 -1.53 -19.84 17.55
N VAL A 186 -1.33 -19.00 16.53
CA VAL A 186 -0.44 -17.85 16.61
C VAL A 186 -1.05 -16.72 17.46
N GLN A 187 -2.38 -16.53 17.42
CA GLN A 187 -3.06 -15.58 18.31
C GLN A 187 -2.90 -15.98 19.78
N TRP A 188 -3.03 -17.25 20.10
CA TRP A 188 -2.74 -17.73 21.45
C TRP A 188 -1.27 -17.51 21.83
N LEU A 189 -0.34 -17.88 20.96
CA LEU A 189 1.11 -17.79 21.22
C LEU A 189 1.57 -16.37 21.54
N PHE A 190 0.95 -15.37 20.89
CA PHE A 190 1.27 -13.95 21.04
C PHE A 190 0.23 -13.16 21.85
N ASP A 191 -0.57 -13.83 22.65
CA ASP A 191 -1.55 -13.22 23.55
C ASP A 191 -2.52 -12.25 22.86
N ARG A 192 -3.08 -12.68 21.71
CA ARG A 192 -4.03 -11.89 20.92
C ARG A 192 -5.46 -12.37 21.10
N PRO A 193 -6.42 -11.44 21.34
CA PRO A 193 -7.83 -11.81 21.41
C PRO A 193 -8.34 -12.29 20.04
N ILE A 194 -9.18 -13.33 20.05
CA ILE A 194 -9.76 -13.88 18.81
C ILE A 194 -11.10 -13.25 18.42
N ASP A 195 -11.70 -12.44 19.30
CA ASP A 195 -13.08 -11.92 19.11
C ASP A 195 -13.20 -11.06 17.85
N ASN A 196 -12.25 -10.19 17.59
CA ASN A 196 -12.23 -9.37 16.39
C ASN A 196 -12.18 -10.22 15.10
N THR A 197 -11.41 -11.30 15.13
CA THR A 197 -11.34 -12.25 14.01
C THR A 197 -12.67 -12.97 13.83
N ARG A 198 -13.35 -13.33 14.92
CA ARG A 198 -14.70 -13.92 14.88
C ARG A 198 -15.72 -12.96 14.24
N ASP A 199 -15.75 -11.71 14.69
CA ASP A 199 -16.64 -10.69 14.11
C ASP A 199 -16.39 -10.50 12.62
N TRP A 200 -15.13 -10.44 12.23
CA TRP A 200 -14.76 -10.34 10.82
C TRP A 200 -15.20 -11.57 10.02
N ILE A 201 -15.00 -12.80 10.52
CA ILE A 201 -15.49 -14.04 9.87
C ILE A 201 -17.01 -13.95 9.65
N GLN A 202 -17.75 -13.54 10.69
CA GLN A 202 -19.19 -13.39 10.64
C GLN A 202 -19.63 -12.42 9.52
N GLN A 203 -18.98 -11.28 9.42
CA GLN A 203 -19.31 -10.27 8.42
C GLN A 203 -18.90 -10.68 7.00
N LYS A 204 -17.68 -11.20 6.85
CA LYS A 204 -17.09 -11.55 5.56
C LYS A 204 -17.84 -12.68 4.87
N PHE A 205 -18.21 -13.69 5.62
CA PHE A 205 -18.81 -14.92 5.09
C PHE A 205 -20.33 -15.03 5.37
N LYS A 206 -20.99 -13.94 5.79
CA LYS A 206 -22.41 -13.89 6.19
C LYS A 206 -23.40 -14.50 5.21
N LYS A 207 -23.03 -14.67 3.93
CA LYS A 207 -23.86 -15.28 2.89
C LYS A 207 -23.83 -16.82 2.90
N ARG A 208 -22.91 -17.42 3.66
CA ARG A 208 -22.71 -18.88 3.75
C ARG A 208 -22.44 -19.29 5.19
N GLU A 209 -23.51 -19.61 5.93
CA GLU A 209 -23.45 -19.91 7.36
C GLU A 209 -22.53 -21.10 7.68
N GLU A 210 -22.50 -22.11 6.82
CA GLU A 210 -21.63 -23.26 6.98
C GLU A 210 -20.13 -22.90 6.91
N ILE A 211 -19.76 -21.88 6.12
CA ILE A 211 -18.37 -21.36 6.07
C ILE A 211 -18.07 -20.54 7.31
N VAL A 212 -19.02 -19.71 7.77
CA VAL A 212 -18.86 -18.97 9.02
C VAL A 212 -18.60 -19.94 10.16
N LYS A 213 -19.49 -20.95 10.32
CA LYS A 213 -19.37 -21.97 11.38
C LYS A 213 -18.03 -22.71 11.31
N ALA A 214 -17.62 -23.18 10.13
CA ALA A 214 -16.37 -23.91 9.96
C ALA A 214 -15.13 -23.07 10.29
N ASN A 215 -15.05 -21.84 9.82
CA ASN A 215 -13.92 -20.96 10.10
C ASN A 215 -13.84 -20.59 11.60
N MET A 216 -14.99 -20.37 12.25
CA MET A 216 -15.07 -20.16 13.70
C MET A 216 -14.56 -21.38 14.49
N MET A 217 -14.99 -22.59 14.10
CA MET A 217 -14.58 -23.83 14.72
C MET A 217 -13.06 -24.06 14.53
N ALA A 218 -12.52 -23.82 13.32
CA ALA A 218 -11.10 -23.94 13.04
C ALA A 218 -10.26 -22.94 13.86
N LEU A 219 -10.68 -21.67 13.93
CA LEU A 219 -10.00 -20.64 14.72
C LEU A 219 -9.96 -21.01 16.20
N GLN A 220 -11.12 -21.38 16.77
CA GLN A 220 -11.21 -21.79 18.17
C GLN A 220 -10.38 -23.04 18.47
N ALA A 221 -10.41 -24.03 17.57
CA ALA A 221 -9.63 -25.26 17.73
C ALA A 221 -8.12 -24.97 17.72
N GLY A 222 -7.65 -24.06 16.84
CA GLY A 222 -6.26 -23.64 16.84
C GLY A 222 -5.84 -22.92 18.13
N TYR A 223 -6.68 -22.02 18.63
CA TYR A 223 -6.45 -21.33 19.88
C TYR A 223 -6.41 -22.31 21.08
N ASN A 224 -7.37 -23.21 21.16
CA ASN A 224 -7.44 -24.23 22.21
C ASN A 224 -6.27 -25.22 22.12
N TYR A 225 -5.80 -25.52 20.89
CA TYR A 225 -4.62 -26.36 20.70
C TYR A 225 -3.39 -25.74 21.36
N GLY A 226 -3.21 -24.42 21.24
CA GLY A 226 -2.14 -23.70 21.96
C GLY A 226 -2.22 -23.87 23.48
N ILE A 227 -3.44 -23.83 24.06
CA ILE A 227 -3.66 -23.99 25.50
C ILE A 227 -3.33 -25.43 25.97
N THR A 228 -3.73 -26.43 25.19
CA THR A 228 -3.72 -27.84 25.64
C THR A 228 -2.48 -28.61 25.22
N THR A 229 -1.63 -28.06 24.36
CA THR A 229 -0.42 -28.73 23.88
C THR A 229 0.78 -28.42 24.77
N GLU A 230 1.66 -29.41 24.96
CA GLU A 230 2.94 -29.23 25.65
C GLU A 230 4.07 -28.77 24.69
N LEU A 231 3.74 -28.48 23.42
CA LEU A 231 4.73 -28.07 22.42
C LEU A 231 5.23 -26.63 22.63
N PHE A 232 4.44 -25.80 23.29
CA PHE A 232 4.81 -24.42 23.63
C PHE A 232 5.07 -24.30 25.13
N HIS A 233 6.30 -23.98 25.51
CA HIS A 233 6.72 -23.84 26.90
C HIS A 233 6.52 -22.42 27.46
N GLU A 234 6.27 -21.44 26.59
CA GLU A 234 6.05 -20.02 26.91
C GLU A 234 5.12 -19.38 25.90
N ARG A 235 4.46 -18.30 26.32
CA ARG A 235 3.73 -17.35 25.47
C ARG A 235 4.53 -16.07 25.37
N TYR A 236 4.19 -15.25 24.41
CA TYR A 236 4.86 -13.97 24.20
C TYR A 236 3.85 -12.84 24.25
N HIS A 237 4.26 -11.75 24.87
CA HIS A 237 3.48 -10.51 24.91
C HIS A 237 4.30 -9.35 24.37
N VAL A 238 3.68 -8.50 23.55
CA VAL A 238 4.26 -7.23 23.10
C VAL A 238 3.30 -6.13 23.55
N ALA A 239 3.78 -5.28 24.44
CA ALA A 239 2.98 -4.19 25.00
C ALA A 239 2.56 -3.18 23.91
N PRO A 240 1.48 -2.40 24.14
CA PRO A 240 1.09 -1.30 23.24
C PRO A 240 2.23 -0.31 23.00
N ALA A 241 2.30 0.23 21.78
CA ALA A 241 3.24 1.29 21.42
C ALA A 241 2.79 2.64 21.98
N SER A 242 3.74 3.55 22.17
CA SER A 242 3.47 4.93 22.61
C SER A 242 3.01 5.81 21.44
N LEU A 243 1.91 5.41 20.78
CA LEU A 243 1.32 6.20 19.70
C LEU A 243 0.68 7.50 20.22
N PRO A 244 0.69 8.59 19.43
CA PRO A 244 -0.04 9.81 19.78
C PRO A 244 -1.51 9.51 20.09
N PRO A 245 -2.15 10.23 21.05
CA PRO A 245 -3.57 10.05 21.30
C PRO A 245 -4.42 10.33 20.08
N GLY A 246 -5.33 9.41 19.72
CA GLY A 246 -6.19 9.55 18.57
C GLY A 246 -6.98 8.28 18.27
N GLU A 247 -7.80 8.34 17.25
CA GLU A 247 -8.52 7.19 16.71
C GLU A 247 -7.74 6.60 15.54
N TYR A 248 -7.46 5.30 15.61
CA TYR A 248 -6.61 4.60 14.64
C TYR A 248 -7.34 3.50 13.88
N ARG A 249 -6.93 3.29 12.66
CA ARG A 249 -7.28 2.09 11.90
C ARG A 249 -6.04 1.55 11.19
N GLN A 250 -6.06 0.26 10.88
CA GLN A 250 -5.12 -0.30 9.91
C GLN A 250 -5.45 0.24 8.51
N ILE A 251 -4.43 0.68 7.78
CA ILE A 251 -4.60 1.16 6.40
C ILE A 251 -3.47 0.65 5.50
N THR A 252 -3.80 0.29 4.26
CA THR A 252 -2.81 0.04 3.20
C THR A 252 -2.66 1.29 2.33
N GLY A 253 -1.52 1.41 1.61
CA GLY A 253 -1.31 2.58 0.75
C GLY A 253 -2.35 2.73 -0.36
N ASN A 254 -2.80 1.61 -0.98
CA ASN A 254 -3.87 1.68 -1.98
C ASN A 254 -5.21 2.16 -1.38
N GLN A 255 -5.54 1.75 -0.15
CA GLN A 255 -6.70 2.29 0.57
C GLN A 255 -6.52 3.77 0.89
N ALA A 256 -5.35 4.16 1.36
CA ALA A 256 -5.04 5.56 1.68
C ALA A 256 -5.12 6.47 0.44
N LEU A 257 -4.56 6.04 -0.71
CA LEU A 257 -4.73 6.72 -2.00
C LEU A 257 -6.20 6.88 -2.37
N SER A 258 -6.99 5.82 -2.22
CA SER A 258 -8.43 5.84 -2.52
C SER A 258 -9.19 6.82 -1.64
N LEU A 259 -8.93 6.80 -0.32
CA LEU A 259 -9.54 7.74 0.62
C LEU A 259 -9.08 9.19 0.38
N GLY A 260 -7.81 9.41 0.01
CA GLY A 260 -7.30 10.72 -0.38
C GLY A 260 -7.99 11.28 -1.63
N CYS A 261 -8.27 10.42 -2.62
CA CYS A 261 -9.08 10.80 -3.78
C CYS A 261 -10.51 11.20 -3.40
N ILE A 262 -11.15 10.45 -2.49
CA ILE A 262 -12.50 10.78 -2.00
C ILE A 262 -12.48 12.10 -1.22
N ALA A 263 -11.49 12.28 -0.33
CA ALA A 263 -11.33 13.52 0.42
C ALA A 263 -11.13 14.73 -0.51
N ALA A 264 -10.34 14.57 -1.57
CA ALA A 264 -10.18 15.62 -2.60
C ALA A 264 -11.50 15.97 -3.30
N SER A 265 -12.33 14.97 -3.60
CA SER A 265 -13.67 15.19 -4.16
C SER A 265 -14.57 15.99 -3.21
N VAL A 266 -14.57 15.66 -1.93
CA VAL A 266 -15.35 16.34 -0.90
C VAL A 266 -14.85 17.77 -0.70
N GLN A 267 -13.54 17.96 -0.51
CA GLN A 267 -12.91 19.27 -0.27
C GLN A 267 -13.03 20.24 -1.44
N SER A 268 -13.03 19.72 -2.67
CA SER A 268 -13.20 20.56 -3.87
C SER A 268 -14.65 20.77 -4.29
N GLY A 269 -15.60 20.03 -3.72
CA GLY A 269 -16.98 19.98 -4.17
C GLY A 269 -17.18 19.47 -5.61
N LYS A 270 -16.18 18.75 -6.18
CA LYS A 270 -16.20 18.26 -7.55
C LYS A 270 -16.33 16.75 -7.59
N PRO A 271 -17.18 16.20 -8.48
CA PRO A 271 -17.30 14.76 -8.64
C PRO A 271 -15.99 14.15 -9.18
N ILE A 272 -15.70 12.91 -8.81
CA ILE A 272 -14.52 12.19 -9.25
C ILE A 272 -14.88 11.10 -10.27
N LEU A 273 -14.08 10.95 -11.32
CA LEU A 273 -14.07 9.79 -12.20
C LEU A 273 -12.71 9.09 -12.07
N TYR A 274 -12.73 7.88 -11.56
CA TYR A 274 -11.58 6.97 -11.61
C TYR A 274 -11.73 6.00 -12.76
N ALA A 275 -10.89 6.11 -13.78
CA ALA A 275 -10.85 5.18 -14.89
C ALA A 275 -9.53 4.41 -14.90
N SER A 276 -9.62 3.07 -14.93
CA SER A 276 -8.46 2.18 -14.89
C SER A 276 -8.79 0.87 -15.60
N TYR A 277 -7.82 0.00 -15.67
CA TYR A 277 -7.88 -1.35 -16.23
C TYR A 277 -7.18 -2.32 -15.24
N PRO A 278 -7.37 -3.65 -15.36
CA PRO A 278 -6.73 -4.59 -14.45
C PRO A 278 -5.21 -4.57 -14.58
N ILE A 279 -4.52 -4.12 -13.55
CA ILE A 279 -3.05 -4.05 -13.49
C ILE A 279 -2.54 -4.21 -12.04
N THR A 280 -1.66 -5.17 -11.80
CA THR A 280 -0.98 -5.33 -10.52
C THR A 280 0.13 -4.29 -10.36
N PRO A 281 0.25 -3.61 -9.18
CA PRO A 281 -0.57 -3.74 -7.97
C PRO A 281 -1.67 -2.68 -7.83
N ALA A 282 -2.02 -1.91 -8.88
CA ALA A 282 -2.94 -0.78 -8.81
C ALA A 282 -4.44 -1.16 -8.81
N SER A 283 -4.79 -2.42 -9.10
CA SER A 283 -6.20 -2.84 -9.24
C SER A 283 -7.03 -2.65 -7.98
N ASP A 284 -6.42 -2.72 -6.80
CA ASP A 284 -7.13 -2.59 -5.53
C ASP A 284 -7.72 -1.19 -5.32
N ILE A 285 -7.12 -0.16 -5.93
CA ILE A 285 -7.68 1.21 -5.92
C ILE A 285 -9.06 1.24 -6.59
N LEU A 286 -9.21 0.55 -7.75
CA LEU A 286 -10.50 0.45 -8.44
C LEU A 286 -11.54 -0.27 -7.57
N HIS A 287 -11.14 -1.37 -6.92
CA HIS A 287 -12.02 -2.15 -6.06
C HIS A 287 -12.46 -1.36 -4.83
N GLU A 288 -11.56 -0.62 -4.22
CA GLU A 288 -11.85 0.22 -3.06
C GLU A 288 -12.79 1.37 -3.44
N LEU A 289 -12.46 2.15 -4.46
CA LEU A 289 -13.27 3.27 -4.92
C LEU A 289 -14.68 2.86 -5.37
N ALA A 290 -14.83 1.65 -5.96
CA ALA A 290 -16.12 1.13 -6.37
C ALA A 290 -17.11 0.90 -5.22
N GLN A 291 -16.62 0.82 -3.98
CA GLN A 291 -17.45 0.67 -2.78
C GLN A 291 -18.01 2.00 -2.26
N HIS A 292 -17.42 3.12 -2.67
CA HIS A 292 -17.71 4.49 -2.15
C HIS A 292 -18.62 5.33 -3.06
N LYS A 293 -19.59 4.70 -3.72
CA LYS A 293 -20.55 5.37 -4.61
C LYS A 293 -21.37 6.47 -3.93
N ASN A 294 -21.60 6.33 -2.64
CA ASN A 294 -22.30 7.31 -1.80
C ASN A 294 -21.57 8.67 -1.67
N PHE A 295 -20.27 8.71 -1.96
CA PHE A 295 -19.47 9.94 -2.02
C PHE A 295 -19.38 10.54 -3.44
N GLY A 296 -20.24 10.15 -4.36
CA GLY A 296 -20.22 10.66 -5.73
C GLY A 296 -19.11 10.09 -6.61
N VAL A 297 -18.41 9.05 -6.14
CA VAL A 297 -17.33 8.38 -6.88
C VAL A 297 -17.91 7.61 -8.06
N LYS A 298 -17.42 7.91 -9.26
CA LYS A 298 -17.67 7.15 -10.48
C LYS A 298 -16.43 6.34 -10.82
N THR A 299 -16.62 5.05 -11.03
CA THR A 299 -15.54 4.14 -11.44
C THR A 299 -15.83 3.59 -12.83
N MET A 300 -14.79 3.51 -13.66
CA MET A 300 -14.86 2.94 -15.00
C MET A 300 -13.70 1.95 -15.19
N GLN A 301 -14.04 0.71 -15.50
CA GLN A 301 -13.06 -0.25 -15.99
C GLN A 301 -12.96 -0.10 -17.50
N SER A 302 -11.81 0.30 -17.99
CA SER A 302 -11.49 0.47 -19.39
C SER A 302 -10.88 -0.81 -19.97
N GLU A 303 -10.76 -0.87 -21.29
CA GLU A 303 -10.10 -1.98 -21.99
C GLU A 303 -8.58 -1.99 -21.72
N ASP A 304 -7.96 -0.80 -21.80
CA ASP A 304 -6.52 -0.61 -21.69
C ASP A 304 -6.13 0.75 -21.07
N GLU A 305 -4.84 1.00 -21.04
CA GLU A 305 -4.19 2.19 -20.51
C GLU A 305 -4.61 3.47 -21.22
N ILE A 306 -4.71 3.41 -22.54
CA ILE A 306 -4.98 4.56 -23.40
C ILE A 306 -6.45 4.98 -23.24
N ALA A 307 -7.37 4.02 -23.25
CA ALA A 307 -8.78 4.27 -23.01
C ALA A 307 -9.01 4.86 -21.60
N ALA A 308 -8.32 4.33 -20.58
CA ALA A 308 -8.44 4.80 -19.21
C ALA A 308 -8.01 6.28 -19.05
N VAL A 309 -6.82 6.64 -19.51
CA VAL A 309 -6.32 8.01 -19.39
C VAL A 309 -7.12 8.99 -20.23
N SER A 310 -7.58 8.58 -21.42
CA SER A 310 -8.42 9.40 -22.30
C SER A 310 -9.78 9.70 -21.67
N ALA A 311 -10.38 8.73 -21.00
CA ALA A 311 -11.61 8.92 -20.22
C ALA A 311 -11.42 9.97 -19.09
N CYS A 312 -10.27 9.93 -18.41
CA CYS A 312 -9.94 10.91 -17.36
C CYS A 312 -9.76 12.32 -17.91
N ILE A 313 -9.14 12.48 -19.09
CA ILE A 313 -9.02 13.78 -19.77
C ILE A 313 -10.41 14.32 -20.13
N GLY A 314 -11.28 13.47 -20.69
CA GLY A 314 -12.67 13.83 -20.99
C GLY A 314 -13.46 14.22 -19.75
N ALA A 315 -13.28 13.50 -18.64
CA ALA A 315 -13.88 13.82 -17.35
C ALA A 315 -13.41 15.19 -16.82
N ALA A 316 -12.09 15.44 -16.86
CA ALA A 316 -11.53 16.73 -16.45
C ALA A 316 -12.06 17.89 -17.31
N TYR A 317 -12.22 17.68 -18.60
CA TYR A 317 -12.86 18.67 -19.46
C TYR A 317 -14.32 18.92 -19.07
N GLY A 318 -15.04 17.87 -18.67
CA GLY A 318 -16.42 17.92 -18.18
C GLY A 318 -16.60 18.40 -16.74
N GLY A 319 -15.55 18.89 -16.07
CA GLY A 319 -15.63 19.44 -14.71
C GLY A 319 -15.48 18.41 -13.59
N TYR A 320 -15.00 17.20 -13.89
CA TYR A 320 -14.70 16.15 -12.89
C TYR A 320 -13.23 16.16 -12.48
N LEU A 321 -12.94 15.61 -11.31
CA LEU A 321 -11.59 15.19 -10.98
C LEU A 321 -11.30 13.89 -11.75
N GLY A 322 -10.43 13.93 -12.76
CA GLY A 322 -10.01 12.76 -13.53
C GLY A 322 -8.85 12.05 -12.83
N VAL A 323 -9.00 10.76 -12.57
CA VAL A 323 -7.96 9.94 -11.92
C VAL A 323 -7.77 8.61 -12.63
N THR A 324 -6.53 8.22 -12.88
CA THR A 324 -6.21 6.91 -13.44
C THR A 324 -5.13 6.21 -12.63
N GLY A 325 -5.33 4.92 -12.33
CA GLY A 325 -4.31 4.06 -11.74
C GLY A 325 -3.56 3.28 -12.82
N THR A 326 -2.26 3.07 -12.60
CA THR A 326 -1.40 2.31 -13.50
C THR A 326 -0.15 1.78 -12.78
N SER A 327 0.75 1.15 -13.53
CA SER A 327 2.10 0.74 -13.14
C SER A 327 3.06 1.10 -14.28
N GLY A 328 4.37 0.90 -14.11
CA GLY A 328 5.41 1.33 -15.05
C GLY A 328 5.10 1.13 -16.54
N PRO A 329 4.83 -0.12 -17.01
CA PRO A 329 4.54 -0.33 -18.43
C PRO A 329 3.31 0.42 -18.93
N GLY A 330 2.30 0.63 -18.07
CA GLY A 330 1.13 1.39 -18.43
C GLY A 330 1.36 2.91 -18.38
N LEU A 331 2.32 3.40 -17.59
CA LEU A 331 2.73 4.80 -17.63
C LEU A 331 3.34 5.14 -19.00
N ASP A 332 4.15 4.25 -19.56
CA ASP A 332 4.73 4.41 -20.89
C ASP A 332 3.65 4.53 -21.98
N LEU A 333 2.63 3.66 -21.92
CA LEU A 333 1.51 3.69 -22.87
C LEU A 333 0.61 4.93 -22.72
N LYS A 334 0.61 5.58 -21.56
CA LYS A 334 -0.11 6.84 -21.32
C LYS A 334 0.65 8.10 -21.77
N GLY A 335 1.90 7.97 -22.21
CA GLY A 335 2.82 9.07 -22.48
C GLY A 335 2.24 10.14 -23.43
N GLU A 336 1.65 9.73 -24.57
CA GLU A 336 1.04 10.66 -25.53
C GLU A 336 -0.17 11.38 -24.94
N ALA A 337 -1.08 10.66 -24.29
CA ALA A 337 -2.26 11.26 -23.67
C ALA A 337 -1.89 12.22 -22.52
N LEU A 338 -0.82 11.97 -21.78
CA LEU A 338 -0.30 12.91 -20.77
C LEU A 338 0.27 14.17 -21.42
N GLY A 339 0.98 14.05 -22.54
CA GLY A 339 1.39 15.20 -23.35
C GLY A 339 0.19 16.02 -23.83
N TYR A 340 -0.85 15.33 -24.29
CA TYR A 340 -2.11 15.98 -24.65
C TYR A 340 -2.76 16.73 -23.47
N ALA A 341 -2.82 16.11 -22.28
CA ALA A 341 -3.36 16.74 -21.07
C ALA A 341 -2.59 18.02 -20.68
N VAL A 342 -1.27 18.03 -20.85
CA VAL A 342 -0.42 19.23 -20.69
C VAL A 342 -0.80 20.30 -21.71
N MET A 343 -0.99 19.92 -22.99
CA MET A 343 -1.34 20.87 -24.07
C MET A 343 -2.72 21.50 -23.88
N VAL A 344 -3.70 20.76 -23.35
CA VAL A 344 -5.05 21.28 -23.10
C VAL A 344 -5.23 21.88 -21.70
N GLU A 345 -4.20 21.81 -20.87
CA GLU A 345 -4.17 22.37 -19.51
C GLU A 345 -5.37 21.93 -18.67
N LEU A 346 -5.54 20.62 -18.47
CA LEU A 346 -6.61 20.04 -17.68
C LEU A 346 -6.06 19.39 -16.40
N PRO A 347 -6.76 19.53 -15.27
CA PRO A 347 -6.35 18.91 -14.00
C PRO A 347 -6.67 17.42 -14.01
N MET A 348 -5.68 16.59 -13.76
CA MET A 348 -5.87 15.16 -13.54
C MET A 348 -4.74 14.58 -12.71
N VAL A 349 -4.98 13.40 -12.10
CA VAL A 349 -3.97 12.70 -11.30
C VAL A 349 -3.75 11.29 -11.86
N VAL A 350 -2.47 10.92 -12.01
CA VAL A 350 -2.04 9.59 -12.38
C VAL A 350 -1.39 8.93 -11.16
N LEU A 351 -2.00 7.88 -10.65
CA LEU A 351 -1.47 7.06 -9.57
C LEU A 351 -0.64 5.93 -10.19
N ASN A 352 0.68 6.11 -10.24
CA ASN A 352 1.59 5.11 -10.75
C ASN A 352 2.14 4.25 -9.60
N ILE A 353 1.68 3.01 -9.52
CA ILE A 353 2.12 2.06 -8.50
C ILE A 353 3.26 1.23 -9.12
N GLN A 354 4.50 1.62 -8.82
CA GLN A 354 5.69 1.07 -9.42
C GLN A 354 5.90 -0.40 -9.07
N ARG A 355 6.47 -1.15 -9.99
CA ARG A 355 6.83 -2.56 -9.87
C ARG A 355 8.08 -2.87 -10.67
N GLY A 356 8.69 -4.04 -10.45
CA GLY A 356 9.88 -4.46 -11.18
C GLY A 356 9.66 -4.50 -12.69
N GLY A 357 10.53 -3.82 -13.43
CA GLY A 357 10.56 -3.73 -14.90
C GLY A 357 11.73 -4.54 -15.50
N PRO A 358 12.01 -4.38 -16.80
CA PRO A 358 11.22 -3.68 -17.83
C PRO A 358 10.03 -4.51 -18.37
N SER A 359 9.14 -3.87 -19.15
CA SER A 359 7.92 -4.47 -19.72
C SER A 359 6.99 -5.04 -18.64
N THR A 360 6.46 -6.25 -18.79
CA THR A 360 5.68 -6.92 -17.74
C THR A 360 6.51 -7.13 -16.47
N GLY A 361 7.79 -7.42 -16.62
CA GLY A 361 8.79 -7.49 -15.56
C GLY A 361 8.41 -8.45 -14.43
N LEU A 362 8.44 -7.92 -13.21
CA LEU A 362 8.12 -8.62 -11.97
C LEU A 362 6.87 -7.97 -11.33
N PRO A 363 5.65 -8.35 -11.74
CA PRO A 363 4.41 -7.63 -11.37
C PRO A 363 4.16 -7.52 -9.87
N THR A 364 4.68 -8.46 -9.08
CA THR A 364 4.46 -8.53 -7.62
C THR A 364 5.68 -8.06 -6.80
N LYS A 365 6.76 -7.63 -7.46
CA LYS A 365 7.98 -7.17 -6.77
C LYS A 365 8.11 -5.66 -6.85
N THR A 366 8.52 -5.06 -5.74
CA THR A 366 8.68 -3.63 -5.58
C THR A 366 9.95 -3.13 -6.25
N GLU A 367 9.84 -2.06 -7.02
CA GLU A 367 10.96 -1.25 -7.52
C GLU A 367 10.55 0.23 -7.60
N GLN A 368 11.55 1.13 -7.65
CA GLN A 368 11.38 2.58 -7.82
C GLN A 368 12.11 3.05 -9.08
N THR A 369 11.76 2.49 -10.24
CA THR A 369 12.50 2.69 -11.51
C THR A 369 11.82 3.64 -12.49
N ASP A 370 10.60 4.12 -12.17
CA ASP A 370 9.80 4.91 -13.11
C ASP A 370 10.05 6.43 -13.03
N LEU A 371 10.94 6.91 -12.13
CA LEU A 371 11.15 8.34 -11.91
C LEU A 371 11.52 9.09 -13.18
N LEU A 372 12.52 8.61 -13.93
CA LEU A 372 12.96 9.30 -15.15
C LEU A 372 11.92 9.23 -16.26
N ALA A 373 11.17 8.14 -16.36
CA ALA A 373 10.02 8.03 -17.25
C ALA A 373 8.92 9.04 -16.87
N ALA A 374 8.62 9.17 -15.57
CA ALA A 374 7.64 10.12 -15.06
C ALA A 374 8.03 11.59 -15.33
N ILE A 375 9.30 11.95 -15.24
CA ILE A 375 9.79 13.31 -15.48
C ILE A 375 9.99 13.58 -16.98
N HIS A 376 10.60 12.67 -17.72
CA HIS A 376 11.11 12.90 -19.09
C HIS A 376 10.49 11.98 -20.17
N GLY A 377 9.65 11.00 -19.81
CA GLY A 377 9.16 9.95 -20.72
C GLY A 377 8.12 10.39 -21.74
N ARG A 378 8.07 11.66 -22.12
CA ARG A 378 7.17 12.19 -23.15
C ARG A 378 7.97 12.88 -24.23
N HIS A 379 7.43 12.91 -25.46
CA HIS A 379 8.04 13.71 -26.52
C HIS A 379 7.71 15.19 -26.35
N GLY A 380 8.59 16.08 -26.80
CA GLY A 380 8.47 17.52 -26.67
C GLY A 380 8.56 18.00 -25.20
N GLU A 381 8.35 19.30 -25.00
CA GLU A 381 8.40 19.98 -23.70
C GLU A 381 7.05 19.86 -22.97
N ALA A 382 6.84 18.72 -22.31
CA ALA A 382 5.63 18.41 -21.57
C ALA A 382 5.92 18.16 -20.08
N PRO A 383 6.32 19.18 -19.30
CA PRO A 383 6.66 19.02 -17.89
C PRO A 383 5.41 18.71 -17.06
N ILE A 384 5.52 17.72 -16.15
CA ILE A 384 4.45 17.30 -15.26
C ILE A 384 5.01 17.20 -13.84
N PRO A 385 4.33 17.71 -12.79
CA PRO A 385 4.73 17.53 -11.41
C PRO A 385 4.72 16.05 -11.01
N VAL A 386 5.72 15.64 -10.21
CA VAL A 386 5.89 14.28 -9.73
C VAL A 386 6.02 14.28 -8.22
N LEU A 387 5.13 13.56 -7.54
CA LEU A 387 5.09 13.41 -6.09
C LEU A 387 5.33 11.95 -5.69
N ALA A 388 5.81 11.72 -4.46
CA ALA A 388 5.99 10.39 -3.92
C ALA A 388 5.69 10.36 -2.40
N PRO A 389 4.82 9.46 -1.91
CA PRO A 389 4.58 9.27 -0.49
C PRO A 389 5.72 8.50 0.19
N SER A 390 5.84 8.66 1.51
CA SER A 390 6.86 8.01 2.34
C SER A 390 6.38 6.73 3.03
N THR A 391 5.10 6.67 3.40
CA THR A 391 4.48 5.55 4.13
C THR A 391 3.11 5.22 3.55
N PRO A 392 2.51 4.06 3.91
CA PRO A 392 1.14 3.75 3.52
C PRO A 392 0.12 4.83 3.90
N GLY A 393 0.17 5.37 5.12
CA GLY A 393 -0.75 6.43 5.57
C GLY A 393 -0.48 7.77 4.90
N ASP A 394 0.79 8.09 4.59
CA ASP A 394 1.16 9.32 3.86
C ASP A 394 0.59 9.35 2.44
N CYS A 395 0.28 8.19 1.86
CA CYS A 395 -0.42 8.10 0.57
C CYS A 395 -1.72 8.92 0.52
N PHE A 396 -2.44 9.03 1.64
CA PHE A 396 -3.64 9.86 1.75
C PHE A 396 -3.34 11.34 1.54
N TYR A 397 -2.35 11.87 2.24
CA TYR A 397 -1.99 13.29 2.20
C TYR A 397 -1.34 13.67 0.87
N VAL A 398 -0.50 12.78 0.32
CA VAL A 398 0.13 13.04 -0.99
C VAL A 398 -0.89 12.99 -2.13
N ALA A 399 -1.93 12.17 -2.03
CA ALA A 399 -3.04 12.20 -2.98
C ALA A 399 -3.79 13.54 -2.93
N LEU A 400 -4.10 14.06 -1.74
CA LEU A 400 -4.70 15.40 -1.58
C LEU A 400 -3.82 16.48 -2.18
N GLU A 401 -2.51 16.44 -1.91
CA GLU A 401 -1.55 17.42 -2.45
C GLU A 401 -1.47 17.34 -3.98
N ALA A 402 -1.52 16.13 -4.56
CA ALA A 402 -1.57 15.96 -6.01
C ALA A 402 -2.80 16.67 -6.63
N PHE A 403 -3.98 16.54 -6.01
CA PHE A 403 -5.18 17.25 -6.46
C PHE A 403 -5.09 18.75 -6.23
N ARG A 404 -4.52 19.20 -5.10
CA ARG A 404 -4.31 20.63 -4.84
C ARG A 404 -3.46 21.26 -5.96
N ILE A 405 -2.35 20.61 -6.31
CA ILE A 405 -1.49 21.08 -7.40
C ILE A 405 -2.23 21.02 -8.74
N ALA A 406 -2.89 19.90 -9.05
CA ALA A 406 -3.59 19.74 -10.33
C ALA A 406 -4.64 20.82 -10.55
N LEU A 407 -5.46 21.12 -9.55
CA LEU A 407 -6.53 22.12 -9.62
C LEU A 407 -5.97 23.54 -9.66
N LYS A 408 -5.03 23.88 -8.77
CA LYS A 408 -4.46 25.21 -8.66
C LYS A 408 -3.71 25.63 -9.93
N TYR A 409 -2.98 24.69 -10.53
CA TYR A 409 -2.14 24.96 -11.70
C TYR A 409 -2.74 24.50 -13.03
N MET A 410 -3.92 23.88 -13.03
CA MET A 410 -4.56 23.32 -14.22
C MET A 410 -3.58 22.47 -15.05
N THR A 411 -3.09 21.41 -14.45
CA THR A 411 -2.06 20.53 -15.02
C THR A 411 -2.24 19.08 -14.55
N PRO A 412 -1.88 18.08 -15.34
CA PRO A 412 -1.78 16.71 -14.82
C PRO A 412 -0.68 16.62 -13.75
N VAL A 413 -0.83 15.67 -12.81
CA VAL A 413 0.16 15.34 -11.76
C VAL A 413 0.37 13.83 -11.73
N ILE A 414 1.61 13.39 -11.62
CA ILE A 414 1.96 11.97 -11.41
C ILE A 414 2.32 11.76 -9.94
N LEU A 415 1.70 10.77 -9.32
CA LEU A 415 2.05 10.29 -7.99
C LEU A 415 2.72 8.93 -8.13
N LEU A 416 3.98 8.83 -7.70
CA LEU A 416 4.77 7.60 -7.70
C LEU A 416 4.66 6.92 -6.34
N SER A 417 3.80 5.91 -6.22
CA SER A 417 3.83 4.91 -5.17
C SER A 417 4.57 3.67 -5.70
N ASP A 418 4.65 2.62 -4.91
CA ASP A 418 5.23 1.33 -5.31
C ASP A 418 4.53 0.17 -4.60
N GLY A 419 4.90 -1.08 -4.95
CA GLY A 419 4.27 -2.28 -4.42
C GLY A 419 4.38 -2.44 -2.90
N ALA A 420 5.45 -1.94 -2.27
CA ALA A 420 5.62 -2.01 -0.82
C ALA A 420 4.65 -1.07 -0.11
N LEU A 421 4.58 0.20 -0.54
CA LEU A 421 3.63 1.16 0.02
C LEU A 421 2.19 0.75 -0.26
N ALA A 422 1.89 0.35 -1.50
CA ALA A 422 0.53 0.04 -1.94
C ALA A 422 -0.11 -1.09 -1.14
N ASN A 423 0.64 -2.15 -0.86
CA ASN A 423 0.18 -3.37 -0.20
C ASN A 423 0.56 -3.43 1.28
N GLY A 424 1.59 -2.71 1.70
CA GLY A 424 1.99 -2.57 3.09
C GLY A 424 0.91 -1.88 3.91
N ALA A 425 0.81 -2.25 5.19
CA ALA A 425 -0.14 -1.67 6.12
C ALA A 425 0.56 -1.17 7.38
N GLU A 426 0.01 -0.10 7.95
CA GLU A 426 0.42 0.49 9.21
C GLU A 426 -0.79 0.96 10.03
N PRO A 427 -0.66 1.26 11.35
CA PRO A 427 -1.66 1.99 12.11
C PRO A 427 -1.72 3.44 11.58
N TRP A 428 -2.88 3.88 11.18
CA TRP A 428 -3.09 5.22 10.66
C TRP A 428 -4.09 5.97 11.52
N MET A 429 -3.65 7.09 12.07
CA MET A 429 -4.52 7.97 12.82
C MET A 429 -5.49 8.67 11.88
N LEU A 430 -6.78 8.59 12.17
CA LEU A 430 -7.80 9.26 11.37
C LEU A 430 -7.53 10.76 11.34
N PRO A 431 -7.51 11.39 10.15
CA PRO A 431 -7.26 12.81 10.03
C PRO A 431 -8.43 13.63 10.59
N ASP A 432 -8.11 14.78 11.14
CA ASP A 432 -9.11 15.81 11.38
C ASP A 432 -9.55 16.39 10.02
N PHE A 433 -10.80 16.15 9.67
CA PHE A 433 -11.34 16.53 8.36
C PHE A 433 -11.45 18.05 8.18
N GLU A 434 -11.62 18.78 9.28
CA GLU A 434 -11.69 20.25 9.27
C GLU A 434 -10.30 20.89 9.08
N ALA A 435 -9.24 20.17 9.42
CA ALA A 435 -7.85 20.60 9.23
C ALA A 435 -7.28 20.28 7.84
N LEU A 436 -8.02 19.54 6.99
CA LEU A 436 -7.57 19.25 5.63
C LEU A 436 -7.56 20.51 4.77
N PRO A 437 -6.61 20.62 3.82
CA PRO A 437 -6.54 21.79 2.95
C PRO A 437 -7.78 21.93 2.08
N GLU A 438 -8.31 23.15 1.95
CA GLU A 438 -9.33 23.47 0.96
C GLU A 438 -8.75 23.33 -0.46
N LEU A 439 -9.52 22.72 -1.35
CA LEU A 439 -9.14 22.49 -2.74
C LEU A 439 -10.00 23.36 -3.67
N GLU A 440 -9.90 24.68 -3.50
CA GLU A 440 -10.71 25.61 -4.26
C GLU A 440 -10.24 25.74 -5.72
N LYS A 441 -11.14 25.50 -6.65
CA LYS A 441 -11.02 25.91 -8.04
C LYS A 441 -12.43 26.13 -8.60
N GLU A 442 -12.81 27.38 -8.71
CA GLU A 442 -14.09 27.73 -9.28
C GLU A 442 -14.12 27.50 -10.80
N PHE A 443 -15.30 27.09 -11.30
CA PHE A 443 -15.55 27.08 -12.73
C PHE A 443 -15.80 28.51 -13.21
N ARG A 444 -15.25 28.85 -14.37
CA ARG A 444 -15.61 30.08 -15.04
C ARG A 444 -17.07 30.01 -15.51
N THR A 445 -17.89 30.96 -15.10
CA THR A 445 -19.32 31.06 -15.46
C THR A 445 -19.66 32.30 -16.27
N GLU A 446 -18.81 33.32 -16.17
CA GLU A 446 -19.06 34.63 -16.83
C GLU A 446 -18.34 34.70 -18.17
N SER A 447 -19.09 35.09 -19.20
CA SER A 447 -18.57 35.26 -20.57
C SER A 447 -17.85 36.58 -20.80
N GLN A 448 -18.06 37.59 -19.94
CA GLN A 448 -17.44 38.91 -20.12
C GLN A 448 -15.90 38.78 -20.04
N ASN A 449 -15.21 39.31 -21.07
CA ASN A 449 -13.75 39.24 -21.20
C ASN A 449 -13.15 37.82 -21.13
N TYR A 450 -13.93 36.79 -21.49
CA TYR A 450 -13.43 35.44 -21.53
C TYR A 450 -12.53 35.23 -22.74
N THR A 451 -11.31 34.78 -22.45
CA THR A 451 -10.34 34.32 -23.46
C THR A 451 -9.73 33.00 -22.95
N PRO A 452 -9.87 31.89 -23.66
CA PRO A 452 -9.69 30.54 -23.13
C PRO A 452 -8.33 30.24 -22.50
N TYR A 453 -7.26 30.89 -22.97
CA TYR A 453 -5.90 30.66 -22.53
C TYR A 453 -5.24 31.87 -21.84
N VAL A 454 -6.00 32.91 -21.52
CA VAL A 454 -5.53 33.93 -20.57
C VAL A 454 -5.31 33.25 -19.21
N ARG A 455 -4.15 33.48 -18.64
CA ARG A 455 -3.69 32.81 -17.44
C ARG A 455 -3.57 33.74 -16.26
N ASP A 456 -3.84 33.22 -15.08
CA ASP A 456 -3.52 33.89 -13.83
C ASP A 456 -2.01 34.22 -13.75
N LEU A 457 -1.66 35.42 -13.34
CA LEU A 457 -0.26 35.87 -13.33
C LEU A 457 0.61 35.17 -12.27
N ASN A 458 0.01 34.61 -11.23
CA ASN A 458 0.74 33.94 -10.14
C ASN A 458 0.96 32.45 -10.44
N THR A 459 -0.07 31.77 -10.87
CA THR A 459 -0.05 30.31 -11.10
C THR A 459 0.23 29.93 -12.54
N LEU A 460 0.02 30.79 -13.50
CA LEU A 460 -0.04 30.52 -14.93
C LEU A 460 -1.12 29.48 -15.31
N ALA A 461 -2.12 29.30 -14.46
CA ALA A 461 -3.28 28.46 -14.75
C ALA A 461 -4.30 29.24 -15.58
N ARG A 462 -4.91 28.59 -16.57
CA ARG A 462 -6.06 29.13 -17.28
C ARG A 462 -7.35 28.95 -16.46
N ASP A 463 -8.41 29.67 -16.86
CA ASP A 463 -9.73 29.43 -16.31
C ASP A 463 -10.26 28.04 -16.69
N TRP A 464 -11.03 27.45 -15.80
CA TRP A 464 -11.69 26.15 -16.04
C TRP A 464 -13.14 26.39 -16.47
N ALA A 465 -13.35 26.46 -17.78
CA ALA A 465 -14.68 26.59 -18.39
C ALA A 465 -15.18 25.17 -18.76
N VAL A 466 -16.37 24.83 -18.29
CA VAL A 466 -17.01 23.54 -18.53
C VAL A 466 -17.87 23.58 -19.77
N PRO A 467 -17.88 22.57 -20.66
CA PRO A 467 -18.74 22.51 -21.84
C PRO A 467 -20.21 22.73 -21.50
N GLY A 468 -20.87 23.52 -22.35
CA GLY A 468 -22.28 23.87 -22.16
C GLY A 468 -22.50 25.17 -21.36
N THR A 469 -21.46 25.82 -20.85
CA THR A 469 -21.58 27.14 -20.23
C THR A 469 -21.74 28.20 -21.32
N PRO A 470 -22.88 28.93 -21.39
CA PRO A 470 -23.16 29.90 -22.48
C PRO A 470 -22.12 31.00 -22.58
N GLY A 471 -21.62 31.26 -23.79
CA GLY A 471 -20.62 32.31 -24.08
C GLY A 471 -19.18 31.93 -23.67
N LEU A 472 -18.95 30.70 -23.24
CA LEU A 472 -17.62 30.15 -22.93
C LEU A 472 -17.22 29.04 -23.92
N GLU A 473 -17.88 28.98 -25.06
CA GLU A 473 -17.56 28.02 -26.11
C GLU A 473 -16.13 28.25 -26.59
N HIS A 474 -15.30 27.22 -26.54
CA HIS A 474 -13.91 27.30 -26.96
C HIS A 474 -13.39 25.95 -27.47
N ARG A 475 -12.34 26.04 -28.25
CA ARG A 475 -11.65 24.85 -28.76
C ARG A 475 -10.59 24.41 -27.77
N ILE A 476 -10.50 23.10 -27.57
CA ILE A 476 -9.33 22.42 -26.99
C ILE A 476 -8.77 21.44 -28.01
N GLY A 477 -7.46 21.18 -27.98
CA GLY A 477 -6.83 20.23 -28.90
C GLY A 477 -5.32 20.19 -28.70
N GLY A 478 -4.68 19.16 -29.28
CA GLY A 478 -3.23 18.92 -29.17
C GLY A 478 -2.37 19.80 -30.07
N LEU A 479 -2.95 20.51 -31.07
CA LEU A 479 -2.20 21.43 -31.90
C LEU A 479 -1.70 22.61 -31.06
N GLU A 480 -0.55 23.20 -31.46
CA GLU A 480 -0.08 24.42 -30.83
C GLU A 480 -1.08 25.58 -31.03
N LYS A 481 -1.24 26.37 -30.01
CA LYS A 481 -2.27 27.40 -29.89
C LYS A 481 -1.68 28.75 -29.57
N ASP A 482 -2.33 29.79 -30.05
CA ASP A 482 -2.07 31.13 -29.57
C ASP A 482 -2.22 31.19 -28.04
N GLN A 483 -1.27 31.84 -27.40
CA GLN A 483 -1.14 31.87 -25.93
C GLN A 483 -2.30 32.52 -25.19
N TYR A 484 -3.22 33.22 -25.91
CA TYR A 484 -4.38 33.90 -25.34
C TYR A 484 -5.70 33.35 -25.88
N THR A 485 -5.86 33.34 -27.23
CA THR A 485 -7.13 32.98 -27.87
C THR A 485 -7.38 31.47 -27.91
N GLY A 486 -6.34 30.66 -27.95
CA GLY A 486 -6.47 29.24 -28.15
C GLY A 486 -6.67 28.80 -29.59
N ASP A 487 -6.64 29.74 -30.55
CA ASP A 487 -6.66 29.45 -31.98
C ASP A 487 -5.38 28.73 -32.40
N VAL A 488 -5.47 27.89 -33.41
CA VAL A 488 -4.27 27.17 -33.92
C VAL A 488 -3.26 28.19 -34.42
N SER A 489 -2.01 28.07 -33.95
CA SER A 489 -0.91 28.97 -34.31
C SER A 489 0.31 28.18 -34.76
N TYR A 490 0.88 28.59 -35.88
CA TYR A 490 2.16 28.10 -36.41
C TYR A 490 3.27 29.17 -36.30
N ASP A 491 3.00 30.24 -35.55
CA ASP A 491 3.99 31.30 -35.31
C ASP A 491 5.10 30.77 -34.38
N PRO A 492 6.37 30.79 -34.82
CA PRO A 492 7.50 30.28 -34.02
C PRO A 492 7.73 31.11 -32.74
N VAL A 493 7.38 32.40 -32.72
CA VAL A 493 7.51 33.24 -31.51
C VAL A 493 6.47 32.85 -30.48
N ASN A 494 5.23 32.56 -30.91
CA ASN A 494 4.19 32.03 -30.03
C ASN A 494 4.55 30.62 -29.50
N HIS A 495 5.14 29.76 -30.36
CA HIS A 495 5.57 28.44 -29.93
C HIS A 495 6.62 28.51 -28.82
N GLU A 496 7.66 29.33 -28.98
CA GLU A 496 8.67 29.57 -27.93
C GLU A 496 8.02 30.09 -26.63
N ALA A 497 7.09 31.06 -26.73
CA ALA A 497 6.37 31.57 -25.57
C ALA A 497 5.57 30.48 -24.86
N MET A 498 4.92 29.57 -25.58
CA MET A 498 4.15 28.46 -25.00
C MET A 498 5.04 27.43 -24.30
N VAL A 499 6.22 27.12 -24.85
CA VAL A 499 7.23 26.25 -24.18
C VAL A 499 7.66 26.89 -22.85
N LEU A 500 8.01 28.18 -22.87
CA LEU A 500 8.44 28.90 -21.67
C LEU A 500 7.32 29.00 -20.61
N ILE A 501 6.09 29.22 -21.03
CA ILE A 501 4.91 29.27 -20.12
C ILE A 501 4.70 27.92 -19.44
N ARG A 502 4.76 26.80 -20.18
CA ARG A 502 4.63 25.44 -19.63
C ARG A 502 5.70 25.15 -18.56
N ASP A 503 6.97 25.45 -18.86
CA ASP A 503 8.09 25.29 -17.92
C ASP A 503 7.92 26.20 -16.68
N ALA A 504 7.62 27.49 -16.91
CA ALA A 504 7.46 28.45 -15.83
C ALA A 504 6.28 28.10 -14.89
N LYS A 505 5.16 27.59 -15.42
CA LYS A 505 4.02 27.10 -14.64
C LYS A 505 4.47 26.04 -13.63
N ILE A 506 5.17 25.01 -14.09
CA ILE A 506 5.62 23.92 -13.23
C ILE A 506 6.66 24.39 -12.22
N ARG A 507 7.62 25.21 -12.63
CA ARG A 507 8.62 25.78 -11.69
C ARG A 507 8.01 26.62 -10.58
N ARG A 508 6.88 27.29 -10.82
CA ARG A 508 6.17 28.08 -9.79
C ARG A 508 5.62 27.21 -8.66
N ILE A 509 5.27 25.97 -8.93
CA ILE A 509 4.82 25.01 -7.91
C ILE A 509 5.83 24.89 -6.77
N ALA A 510 7.14 24.94 -7.09
CA ALA A 510 8.19 24.85 -6.09
C ALA A 510 8.10 25.92 -4.98
N LYS A 511 7.50 27.08 -5.25
CA LYS A 511 7.29 28.15 -4.26
C LYS A 511 6.08 27.91 -3.35
N ASP A 512 5.21 27.01 -3.77
CA ASP A 512 3.94 26.70 -3.12
C ASP A 512 4.02 25.39 -2.29
N LEU A 513 5.17 24.71 -2.37
CA LEU A 513 5.43 23.51 -1.60
C LEU A 513 5.81 23.86 -0.16
N PRO A 514 5.45 23.00 0.81
CA PRO A 514 5.92 23.17 2.18
C PRO A 514 7.46 23.08 2.25
N PRO A 515 8.08 23.72 3.24
CA PRO A 515 9.53 23.62 3.44
C PRO A 515 9.94 22.19 3.71
N LEU A 516 11.09 21.79 3.15
CA LEU A 516 11.65 20.45 3.39
C LEU A 516 12.01 20.28 4.87
N LYS A 517 11.63 19.15 5.45
CA LYS A 517 11.86 18.84 6.86
C LYS A 517 13.04 17.86 6.99
N ILE A 518 14.10 18.30 7.68
CA ILE A 518 15.21 17.42 8.04
C ILE A 518 14.86 16.67 9.33
N ILE A 519 15.08 15.36 9.32
CA ILE A 519 14.95 14.50 10.48
C ILE A 519 16.35 14.28 11.07
N GLY A 520 16.53 14.71 12.32
CA GLY A 520 17.83 14.69 13.01
C GLY A 520 18.47 16.06 13.13
N PRO A 521 19.78 16.13 13.50
CA PRO A 521 20.48 17.38 13.77
C PRO A 521 20.62 18.25 12.50
N GLU A 522 20.38 19.56 12.62
CA GLU A 522 20.57 20.51 11.53
C GLU A 522 22.04 20.56 11.05
N LYS A 523 23.00 20.45 12.00
CA LYS A 523 24.42 20.32 11.70
C LYS A 523 24.76 18.84 11.68
N ASN A 524 25.07 18.32 10.52
CA ASN A 524 25.35 16.91 10.31
C ASN A 524 26.65 16.71 9.51
N GLN A 525 27.22 15.51 9.60
CA GLN A 525 28.37 15.08 8.80
C GLN A 525 27.92 14.37 7.51
N LEU A 526 26.69 13.80 7.54
CA LEU A 526 26.09 13.10 6.42
C LEU A 526 24.59 13.40 6.39
N LEU A 527 24.12 13.85 5.24
CA LEU A 527 22.69 13.95 4.94
C LEU A 527 22.30 12.79 4.00
N VAL A 528 21.42 11.92 4.47
CA VAL A 528 20.81 10.86 3.65
C VAL A 528 19.62 11.47 2.93
N LEU A 529 19.56 11.29 1.61
CA LEU A 529 18.46 11.74 0.78
C LEU A 529 17.72 10.52 0.22
N CYS A 530 16.40 10.46 0.40
CA CYS A 530 15.58 9.39 -0.14
C CYS A 530 14.21 9.89 -0.62
N TRP A 531 13.45 9.01 -1.27
CA TRP A 531 12.07 9.23 -1.66
C TRP A 531 11.31 7.89 -1.69
N GLY A 532 9.96 7.94 -1.65
CA GLY A 532 9.13 6.76 -1.74
C GLY A 532 9.33 5.78 -0.57
N SER A 533 9.09 4.50 -0.80
CA SER A 533 9.19 3.43 0.21
C SER A 533 10.59 3.22 0.80
N ALA A 534 11.63 3.79 0.19
CA ALA A 534 12.98 3.77 0.77
C ALA A 534 13.07 4.54 2.10
N PHE A 535 12.06 5.38 2.42
CA PHE A 535 12.01 6.20 3.63
C PHE A 535 12.17 5.38 4.91
N GLY A 536 11.39 4.31 5.08
CA GLY A 536 11.40 3.53 6.32
C GLY A 536 12.77 2.92 6.63
N ALA A 537 13.38 2.25 5.65
CA ALA A 537 14.71 1.67 5.80
C ALA A 537 15.79 2.74 6.04
N ALA A 538 15.71 3.89 5.35
CA ALA A 538 16.63 5.00 5.52
C ALA A 538 16.49 5.62 6.92
N LEU A 539 15.26 5.78 7.44
CA LEU A 539 15.00 6.31 8.77
C LEU A 539 15.56 5.39 9.85
N SER A 540 15.26 4.08 9.79
CA SER A 540 15.79 3.09 10.74
C SER A 540 17.34 3.09 10.77
N ALA A 541 17.97 3.19 9.60
CA ALA A 541 19.44 3.26 9.52
C ALA A 541 20.00 4.54 10.14
N VAL A 542 19.36 5.69 9.88
CA VAL A 542 19.78 6.99 10.44
C VAL A 542 19.62 7.00 11.95
N GLU A 543 18.49 6.55 12.49
CA GLU A 543 18.25 6.45 13.94
C GLU A 543 19.27 5.55 14.63
N SER A 544 19.56 4.37 14.04
CA SER A 544 20.60 3.46 14.55
C SER A 544 21.98 4.11 14.59
N LEU A 545 22.32 4.93 13.60
CA LEU A 545 23.58 5.66 13.59
C LEU A 545 23.60 6.81 14.62
N GLN A 546 22.49 7.52 14.79
CA GLN A 546 22.34 8.57 15.80
C GLN A 546 22.46 8.01 17.22
N GLN A 547 21.86 6.85 17.51
CA GLN A 547 22.03 6.14 18.79
C GLN A 547 23.49 5.77 19.07
N LYS A 548 24.29 5.53 18.02
CA LYS A 548 25.75 5.33 18.10
C LYS A 548 26.56 6.64 18.14
N GLY A 549 25.90 7.79 18.36
CA GLY A 549 26.53 9.10 18.47
C GLY A 549 27.01 9.71 17.15
N LYS A 550 26.56 9.20 15.99
CA LYS A 550 26.91 9.76 14.68
C LYS A 550 25.98 10.93 14.33
N GLN A 551 26.53 11.98 13.75
CA GLN A 551 25.77 13.14 13.27
C GLN A 551 25.30 12.92 11.84
N VAL A 552 24.23 12.14 11.70
CA VAL A 552 23.59 11.80 10.43
C VAL A 552 22.16 12.33 10.47
N SER A 553 21.68 12.84 9.35
CA SER A 553 20.30 13.33 9.19
C SER A 553 19.68 12.75 7.95
N LEU A 554 18.36 12.73 7.91
CA LEU A 554 17.56 12.23 6.78
C LEU A 554 16.72 13.37 6.20
N LEU A 555 16.62 13.41 4.89
CA LEU A 555 15.67 14.23 4.13
C LEU A 555 14.88 13.35 3.16
N HIS A 556 13.56 13.31 3.36
CA HIS A 556 12.64 12.68 2.40
C HIS A 556 12.14 13.73 1.40
N LEU A 557 12.19 13.40 0.11
CA LEU A 557 11.64 14.22 -0.95
C LEU A 557 10.24 13.74 -1.32
N GLN A 558 9.20 14.49 -0.93
CA GLN A 558 7.82 14.24 -1.32
C GLN A 558 7.52 14.77 -2.73
N CYS A 559 8.07 15.93 -3.10
CA CYS A 559 7.99 16.45 -4.46
C CYS A 559 9.32 16.21 -5.19
N LEU A 560 9.28 15.36 -6.21
CA LEU A 560 10.44 14.97 -7.01
C LEU A 560 10.63 15.88 -8.22
N TYR A 561 9.55 16.50 -8.70
CA TYR A 561 9.57 17.51 -9.75
C TYR A 561 8.34 18.43 -9.63
N PRO A 562 8.53 19.77 -9.62
CA PRO A 562 9.80 20.47 -9.59
C PRO A 562 10.49 20.39 -8.23
N VAL A 563 11.81 20.31 -8.21
CA VAL A 563 12.59 20.36 -6.97
C VAL A 563 12.77 21.80 -6.53
N SER A 564 12.50 22.06 -5.25
CA SER A 564 12.77 23.36 -4.66
C SER A 564 14.27 23.52 -4.35
N TYR A 565 15.04 23.96 -5.32
CA TYR A 565 16.48 24.21 -5.14
C TYR A 565 16.80 25.19 -4.01
N THR A 566 15.90 26.15 -3.73
CA THR A 566 16.08 27.10 -2.62
C THR A 566 16.09 26.38 -1.29
N HIS A 567 15.20 25.40 -1.11
CA HIS A 567 15.13 24.61 0.12
C HIS A 567 16.33 23.65 0.24
N LEU A 568 16.76 22.99 -0.84
CA LEU A 568 17.94 22.14 -0.84
C LEU A 568 19.23 22.94 -0.55
N ARG A 569 19.44 24.09 -1.21
CA ARG A 569 20.62 24.94 -1.00
C ARG A 569 20.70 25.55 0.38
N ALA A 570 19.58 25.83 1.05
CA ALA A 570 19.58 26.32 2.41
C ALA A 570 20.28 25.33 3.39
N HIS A 571 20.32 24.05 3.01
CA HIS A 571 20.98 22.99 3.79
C HIS A 571 22.39 22.65 3.32
N GLU A 572 22.77 23.01 2.09
CA GLU A 572 24.13 22.79 1.56
C GLU A 572 25.13 23.88 1.97
N THR A 573 24.68 25.07 2.29
CA THR A 573 25.55 26.24 2.41
C THR A 573 25.73 26.72 3.83
N LYS A 574 26.55 26.04 4.61
CA LYS A 574 27.39 26.66 5.66
C LYS A 574 28.78 26.03 5.70
N LYS A 575 29.42 25.93 4.55
CA LYS A 575 30.86 25.75 4.44
C LYS A 575 31.41 26.91 3.59
N HIS A 576 31.58 28.05 4.21
CA HIS A 576 32.60 29.02 3.83
C HIS A 576 32.83 29.98 5.00
#